data_6da85ed5b9f605ba2b591c744db8a7e3
#
_entry.id   6da85ed5b9f605ba2b591c744db8a7e3
#
_cell.length_a   1.000
_cell.length_b   1.000
_cell.length_c   1.000
_cell.angle_alpha   90.00
_cell.angle_beta   90.00
_cell.angle_gamma   90.00
#
_symmetry.space_group_name_H-M   'P 1'
#
loop_
_entity.id
_entity.type
_entity.pdbx_description
1 polymer ?
#
loop_
_entity_poly.entity_id
_entity_poly.type
_entity_poly.pdbx_seq_one_letter_code
_entity_poly.pdbx_strand_id
1 'polypeptide(L)'
;MGNIEITTLYSPELTSARIPPELLQHPEELHIPPVVTKPTELPFNQLTWQNFERLLYRLAKTANEVEHCMLYGREDQGQEGIDIYSRVGGGKYHCWQAKNYEKYSANKVKEAIDVFMAGDWAKRSTRFLLCVSAGLDDTKIQEEIETQFKRLQAEGIELLAYGGLELSDKLREHPRIIDDFFGRDWLEAFLGKEVADSLNRKVQAWRVCELLNRLEAVYEARFSLLDPGLTPHVNKVSSSDVRQRFVSVDIDESDPYQSQMIENVDYREPARSDKFLALEEPSHFKEMEEGIELNKESFPKSSRCSVEDWLLNNKRSLLIGEAGSGKSTILRCIALDFVSRPAVFVGLVERLLPRIPILVSFSQWTRMTEKYGREVHLSEVIIEGYRAQFPEANLQASFIDSLLDERLLLLVDGLDEYSNEQAARTTLMTLDTFIVTNDVYAIATARPAGYKRIGTLSSKWQVEGIAGLSIDQQRELAEKYLRTGLDDKGESAQAPTINLQVDNFLSQIERAGNINTLATTPLLLQSLFAVSIKNAILPSTKFELFEQMISLLLGEHPKRRATAASETAPRESVFAEDSLRLEVLSRLAYKGQ
;
A
#
# COMPACT_ATOMS: atom_id res chain seq x y z
N MET A 1 2.62 -38.49 19.88
CA MET A 1 1.88 -37.81 18.80
C MET A 1 0.54 -37.51 19.38
N GLY A 2 0.33 -36.23 19.77
CA GLY A 2 -0.85 -35.84 20.52
C GLY A 2 -2.05 -35.71 19.59
N ASN A 3 -3.14 -36.33 20.00
CA ASN A 3 -4.46 -36.06 19.45
C ASN A 3 -4.76 -34.57 19.69
N ILE A 4 -4.82 -33.79 18.64
CA ILE A 4 -5.40 -32.45 18.69
C ILE A 4 -6.91 -32.66 18.70
N GLU A 5 -7.52 -32.55 19.86
CA GLU A 5 -8.97 -32.51 19.99
C GLU A 5 -9.51 -31.30 19.25
N ILE A 6 -10.24 -31.53 18.16
CA ILE A 6 -10.94 -30.51 17.35
C ILE A 6 -12.01 -29.77 18.16
N THR A 7 -12.33 -30.24 19.36
CA THR A 7 -13.28 -29.62 20.28
C THR A 7 -12.91 -28.22 20.76
N THR A 8 -11.68 -27.76 20.57
CA THR A 8 -11.22 -26.43 21.00
C THR A 8 -11.39 -25.33 19.94
N LEU A 9 -11.82 -25.66 18.72
CA LEU A 9 -11.94 -24.67 17.63
C LEU A 9 -13.36 -24.06 17.50
N TYR A 10 -14.35 -24.62 18.16
CA TYR A 10 -15.72 -24.12 18.10
C TYR A 10 -16.19 -23.68 19.48
N SER A 11 -16.41 -22.39 19.66
CA SER A 11 -17.08 -21.85 20.85
C SER A 11 -18.51 -22.38 20.91
N PRO A 12 -18.97 -22.91 22.06
CA PRO A 12 -20.30 -23.51 22.18
C PRO A 12 -21.47 -22.56 21.95
N GLU A 13 -21.21 -21.26 21.86
CA GLU A 13 -22.25 -20.23 21.75
C GLU A 13 -22.73 -19.92 20.32
N LEU A 14 -22.07 -20.48 19.29
CA LEU A 14 -22.39 -20.17 17.88
C LEU A 14 -23.24 -21.21 17.15
N THR A 15 -23.62 -22.31 17.79
CA THR A 15 -24.40 -23.36 17.11
C THR A 15 -25.67 -23.70 17.87
N SER A 16 -26.79 -23.13 17.45
CA SER A 16 -28.13 -23.62 17.82
C SER A 16 -28.48 -25.00 17.20
N ALA A 17 -27.68 -25.51 16.29
CA ALA A 17 -27.73 -26.87 15.74
C ALA A 17 -26.46 -27.61 16.14
N ARG A 18 -26.55 -28.54 17.10
CA ARG A 18 -25.46 -29.46 17.42
C ARG A 18 -25.15 -30.31 16.18
N ILE A 19 -23.96 -30.18 15.63
CA ILE A 19 -23.45 -31.08 14.60
C ILE A 19 -23.45 -32.49 15.21
N PRO A 20 -24.09 -33.50 14.60
CA PRO A 20 -24.05 -34.87 15.11
C PRO A 20 -22.58 -35.30 15.35
N PRO A 21 -22.30 -35.93 16.50
CA PRO A 21 -20.91 -36.35 16.82
C PRO A 21 -20.29 -37.24 15.75
N GLU A 22 -21.10 -38.01 15.02
CA GLU A 22 -20.64 -38.90 13.94
C GLU A 22 -20.04 -38.14 12.75
N LEU A 23 -20.44 -36.89 12.54
CA LEU A 23 -19.87 -36.01 11.48
C LEU A 23 -18.54 -35.36 11.89
N LEU A 24 -18.17 -35.41 13.17
CA LEU A 24 -16.92 -34.90 13.69
C LEU A 24 -15.85 -35.99 13.87
N GLN A 25 -16.25 -37.27 13.67
CA GLN A 25 -15.30 -38.38 13.77
C GLN A 25 -14.56 -38.56 12.46
N HIS A 26 -13.21 -38.67 12.56
CA HIS A 26 -12.41 -39.11 11.42
C HIS A 26 -12.74 -40.58 11.10
N PRO A 27 -12.69 -41.00 9.82
CA PRO A 27 -12.82 -42.38 9.48
C PRO A 27 -11.75 -43.21 10.21
N GLU A 28 -12.16 -44.38 10.73
CA GLU A 28 -11.27 -45.25 11.54
C GLU A 28 -10.11 -45.80 10.73
N GLU A 29 -10.22 -45.85 9.40
CA GLU A 29 -9.13 -46.25 8.51
C GLU A 29 -8.77 -45.11 7.55
N LEU A 30 -7.55 -44.61 7.64
CA LEU A 30 -6.95 -43.71 6.67
C LEU A 30 -6.58 -44.52 5.41
N HIS A 31 -7.41 -44.41 4.37
CA HIS A 31 -7.04 -44.92 3.05
C HIS A 31 -5.93 -44.06 2.46
N ILE A 32 -4.71 -44.66 2.33
CA ILE A 32 -3.63 -44.00 1.59
C ILE A 32 -4.07 -43.94 0.13
N PRO A 33 -4.06 -42.74 -0.51
CA PRO A 33 -4.42 -42.61 -1.91
C PRO A 33 -3.61 -43.58 -2.76
N PRO A 34 -4.20 -44.17 -3.80
CA PRO A 34 -3.45 -44.99 -4.75
C PRO A 34 -2.31 -44.13 -5.35
N VAL A 35 -1.29 -44.79 -5.85
CA VAL A 35 -0.14 -44.13 -6.49
C VAL A 35 -0.67 -43.10 -7.49
N VAL A 36 -0.39 -41.81 -7.24
CA VAL A 36 -0.76 -40.72 -8.14
C VAL A 36 0.29 -40.66 -9.24
N THR A 37 -0.07 -41.13 -10.43
CA THR A 37 0.76 -40.95 -11.62
C THR A 37 0.61 -39.54 -12.14
N LYS A 38 1.74 -38.85 -12.33
CA LYS A 38 1.73 -37.53 -12.97
C LYS A 38 1.49 -37.70 -14.49
N PRO A 39 0.77 -36.80 -15.15
CA PRO A 39 0.70 -36.76 -16.60
C PRO A 39 2.11 -36.70 -17.20
N THR A 40 2.35 -37.48 -18.25
CA THR A 40 3.62 -37.48 -18.98
C THR A 40 3.65 -36.46 -20.11
N GLU A 41 2.47 -36.08 -20.61
CA GLU A 41 2.30 -35.19 -21.75
C GLU A 41 1.27 -34.09 -21.43
N LEU A 42 1.54 -32.88 -21.92
CA LEU A 42 0.63 -31.73 -21.83
C LEU A 42 -0.36 -31.74 -23.00
N PRO A 43 -1.59 -31.23 -22.83
CA PRO A 43 -2.65 -31.33 -23.85
C PRO A 43 -2.49 -30.24 -24.94
N PHE A 44 -1.42 -30.30 -25.73
CA PHE A 44 -1.15 -29.31 -26.79
C PHE A 44 -2.25 -29.20 -27.84
N ASN A 45 -2.93 -30.31 -28.15
CA ASN A 45 -4.04 -30.38 -29.10
C ASN A 45 -5.30 -29.60 -28.64
N GLN A 46 -5.39 -29.24 -27.37
CA GLN A 46 -6.45 -28.39 -26.83
C GLN A 46 -6.16 -26.89 -26.96
N LEU A 47 -4.91 -26.53 -27.26
CA LEU A 47 -4.56 -25.15 -27.57
C LEU A 47 -5.06 -24.77 -28.97
N THR A 48 -5.45 -23.50 -29.15
CA THR A 48 -5.62 -22.98 -30.52
C THR A 48 -4.28 -22.99 -31.25
N TRP A 49 -4.28 -23.04 -32.55
CA TRP A 49 -3.03 -23.03 -33.34
C TRP A 49 -2.20 -21.77 -33.04
N GLN A 50 -2.82 -20.60 -32.84
CA GLN A 50 -2.13 -19.37 -32.48
C GLN A 50 -1.46 -19.49 -31.10
N ASN A 51 -2.13 -20.12 -30.12
CA ASN A 51 -1.54 -20.31 -28.80
C ASN A 51 -0.40 -21.35 -28.84
N PHE A 52 -0.50 -22.38 -29.68
CA PHE A 52 0.58 -23.32 -29.88
C PHE A 52 1.84 -22.66 -30.49
N GLU A 53 1.69 -21.80 -31.48
CA GLU A 53 2.79 -20.99 -32.03
C GLU A 53 3.40 -20.05 -30.99
N ARG A 54 2.56 -19.35 -30.21
CA ARG A 54 3.03 -18.47 -29.12
C ARG A 54 3.79 -19.21 -28.02
N LEU A 55 3.35 -20.42 -27.68
CA LEU A 55 4.06 -21.29 -26.74
C LEU A 55 5.45 -21.63 -27.28
N LEU A 56 5.53 -22.09 -28.53
CA LEU A 56 6.80 -22.42 -29.18
C LEU A 56 7.71 -21.19 -29.31
N TYR A 57 7.16 -20.03 -29.66
CA TYR A 57 7.91 -18.77 -29.65
C TYR A 57 8.53 -18.45 -28.30
N ARG A 58 7.78 -18.65 -27.20
CA ARG A 58 8.32 -18.46 -25.86
C ARG A 58 9.38 -19.50 -25.52
N LEU A 59 9.17 -20.75 -25.91
CA LEU A 59 10.16 -21.81 -25.73
C LEU A 59 11.43 -21.52 -26.53
N ALA A 60 11.32 -21.07 -27.77
CA ALA A 60 12.46 -20.70 -28.61
C ALA A 60 13.33 -19.60 -27.98
N LYS A 61 12.71 -18.66 -27.28
CA LYS A 61 13.41 -17.58 -26.55
C LYS A 61 14.19 -18.03 -25.32
N THR A 62 13.95 -19.23 -24.81
CA THR A 62 14.66 -19.72 -23.63
C THR A 62 16.03 -20.31 -23.95
N ALA A 63 16.32 -20.59 -25.21
CA ALA A 63 17.62 -21.13 -25.62
C ALA A 63 18.73 -20.08 -25.50
N ASN A 64 19.81 -20.41 -24.81
CA ASN A 64 20.92 -19.50 -24.49
C ASN A 64 21.65 -18.95 -25.72
N GLU A 65 21.60 -19.65 -26.84
CA GLU A 65 22.24 -19.31 -28.10
C GLU A 65 21.47 -18.28 -28.93
N VAL A 66 20.22 -17.95 -28.52
CA VAL A 66 19.33 -17.08 -29.27
C VAL A 66 19.56 -15.61 -28.93
N GLU A 67 20.05 -14.83 -29.90
CA GLU A 67 20.21 -13.39 -29.78
C GLU A 67 18.90 -12.63 -30.02
N HIS A 68 18.09 -13.14 -30.98
CA HIS A 68 16.83 -12.51 -31.38
C HIS A 68 15.87 -13.57 -31.92
N CYS A 69 14.59 -13.49 -31.53
CA CYS A 69 13.56 -14.43 -31.94
C CYS A 69 12.27 -13.69 -32.27
N MET A 70 11.63 -14.05 -33.38
CA MET A 70 10.36 -13.45 -33.82
C MET A 70 9.45 -14.49 -34.48
N LEU A 71 8.13 -14.23 -34.38
CA LEU A 71 7.11 -14.87 -35.19
C LEU A 71 7.27 -14.39 -36.63
N TYR A 72 7.08 -15.28 -37.60
CA TYR A 72 7.22 -14.98 -39.03
C TYR A 72 5.90 -15.12 -39.78
N GLY A 73 5.48 -14.02 -40.40
CA GLY A 73 4.24 -13.95 -41.18
C GLY A 73 3.02 -13.55 -40.35
N ARG A 74 1.98 -13.11 -41.05
CA ARG A 74 0.62 -12.88 -40.53
C ARG A 74 -0.32 -13.85 -41.24
N GLU A 75 -1.55 -14.02 -40.73
CA GLU A 75 -2.61 -14.66 -41.49
C GLU A 75 -2.65 -14.07 -42.90
N ASP A 76 -2.74 -14.91 -43.92
CA ASP A 76 -2.75 -14.57 -45.36
C ASP A 76 -1.40 -14.19 -46.00
N GLN A 77 -0.26 -14.31 -45.27
CA GLN A 77 1.06 -14.16 -45.88
C GLN A 77 1.73 -15.53 -46.11
N GLY A 78 2.42 -15.67 -47.22
CA GLY A 78 3.23 -16.87 -47.48
C GLY A 78 4.36 -17.01 -46.46
N GLN A 79 4.31 -18.06 -45.64
CA GLN A 79 5.24 -18.25 -44.50
C GLN A 79 6.49 -19.10 -44.88
N GLU A 80 6.65 -19.50 -46.13
CA GLU A 80 7.82 -20.27 -46.63
C GLU A 80 8.18 -21.50 -45.78
N GLY A 81 7.17 -22.09 -45.10
CA GLY A 81 7.36 -23.28 -44.28
C GLY A 81 7.95 -23.04 -42.88
N ILE A 82 7.97 -21.80 -42.39
CA ILE A 82 8.37 -21.49 -41.01
C ILE A 82 7.35 -20.59 -40.34
N ASP A 83 7.21 -20.71 -39.01
CA ASP A 83 6.33 -19.88 -38.21
C ASP A 83 7.14 -18.99 -37.24
N ILE A 84 8.36 -19.43 -36.87
CA ILE A 84 9.26 -18.71 -35.99
C ILE A 84 10.67 -18.78 -36.54
N TYR A 85 11.41 -17.69 -36.40
CA TYR A 85 12.85 -17.72 -36.63
C TYR A 85 13.61 -17.16 -35.42
N SER A 86 14.75 -17.75 -35.14
CA SER A 86 15.67 -17.30 -34.10
C SER A 86 17.03 -17.04 -34.71
N ARG A 87 17.57 -15.83 -34.53
CA ARG A 87 18.93 -15.51 -34.92
C ARG A 87 19.88 -15.97 -33.81
N VAL A 88 20.92 -16.69 -34.23
CA VAL A 88 22.00 -17.18 -33.38
C VAL A 88 23.34 -16.60 -33.82
N GLY A 89 24.38 -16.78 -33.02
CA GLY A 89 25.70 -16.21 -33.33
C GLY A 89 26.20 -16.45 -34.76
N GLY A 90 26.90 -15.46 -35.32
CA GLY A 90 27.44 -15.54 -36.69
C GLY A 90 26.44 -15.28 -37.82
N GLY A 91 25.27 -14.69 -37.52
CA GLY A 91 24.27 -14.35 -38.54
C GLY A 91 23.49 -15.54 -39.09
N LYS A 92 23.52 -16.67 -38.39
CA LYS A 92 22.79 -17.89 -38.73
C LYS A 92 21.42 -17.91 -38.05
N TYR A 93 20.54 -18.81 -38.52
CA TYR A 93 19.18 -18.89 -38.03
C TYR A 93 18.77 -20.31 -37.63
N HIS A 94 17.96 -20.42 -36.60
CA HIS A 94 17.16 -21.60 -36.30
C HIS A 94 15.72 -21.28 -36.66
N CYS A 95 15.10 -22.12 -37.46
CA CYS A 95 13.73 -21.95 -37.94
C CYS A 95 12.82 -23.00 -37.30
N TRP A 96 11.63 -22.58 -36.92
CA TRP A 96 10.66 -23.43 -36.26
C TRP A 96 9.39 -23.47 -37.07
N GLN A 97 8.79 -24.66 -37.21
CA GLN A 97 7.47 -24.84 -37.78
C GLN A 97 6.53 -25.48 -36.75
N ALA A 98 5.39 -24.85 -36.54
CA ALA A 98 4.33 -25.31 -35.64
C ALA A 98 3.24 -26.05 -36.40
N LYS A 99 2.93 -27.27 -35.99
CA LYS A 99 1.87 -28.08 -36.60
C LYS A 99 0.90 -28.54 -35.49
N ASN A 100 -0.23 -27.86 -35.39
CA ASN A 100 -1.27 -28.21 -34.40
C ASN A 100 -2.27 -29.16 -35.06
N TYR A 101 -2.02 -30.45 -34.93
CA TYR A 101 -2.86 -31.51 -35.46
C TYR A 101 -3.16 -32.56 -34.38
N GLU A 102 -4.37 -33.08 -34.38
CA GLU A 102 -4.75 -34.20 -33.52
C GLU A 102 -4.02 -35.50 -33.90
N LYS A 103 -3.76 -35.70 -35.21
CA LYS A 103 -2.98 -36.82 -35.76
C LYS A 103 -2.02 -36.32 -36.84
N TYR A 104 -0.81 -36.81 -36.81
CA TYR A 104 0.21 -36.50 -37.77
C TYR A 104 0.58 -37.74 -38.62
N SER A 105 1.23 -37.57 -39.78
CA SER A 105 1.56 -38.69 -40.64
C SER A 105 2.91 -38.46 -41.36
N ALA A 106 3.55 -39.53 -41.79
CA ALA A 106 4.83 -39.49 -42.55
C ALA A 106 4.76 -38.54 -43.76
N ASN A 107 3.65 -38.57 -44.52
CA ASN A 107 3.49 -37.67 -45.66
C ASN A 107 3.49 -36.18 -45.23
N LYS A 108 2.89 -35.84 -44.12
CA LYS A 108 2.91 -34.47 -43.61
C LYS A 108 4.29 -34.03 -43.11
N VAL A 109 5.14 -34.94 -42.57
CA VAL A 109 6.54 -34.65 -42.28
C VAL A 109 7.27 -34.27 -43.56
N LYS A 110 7.13 -35.08 -44.62
CA LYS A 110 7.75 -34.80 -45.92
C LYS A 110 7.28 -33.47 -46.51
N GLU A 111 5.98 -33.21 -46.55
CA GLU A 111 5.42 -31.97 -47.07
C GLU A 111 5.94 -30.75 -46.31
N ALA A 112 6.02 -30.79 -44.98
CA ALA A 112 6.55 -29.72 -44.15
C ALA A 112 8.00 -29.39 -44.52
N ILE A 113 8.83 -30.40 -44.67
CA ILE A 113 10.23 -30.26 -45.02
C ILE A 113 10.39 -29.78 -46.49
N ASP A 114 9.58 -30.29 -47.42
CA ASP A 114 9.62 -29.87 -48.82
C ASP A 114 9.30 -28.38 -48.98
N VAL A 115 8.30 -27.88 -48.24
CA VAL A 115 7.95 -26.44 -48.22
C VAL A 115 9.09 -25.59 -47.63
N PHE A 116 9.68 -26.01 -46.52
CA PHE A 116 10.81 -25.32 -45.90
C PHE A 116 12.03 -25.28 -46.88
N MET A 117 12.38 -26.40 -47.47
CA MET A 117 13.53 -26.50 -48.40
C MET A 117 13.34 -25.70 -49.67
N ALA A 118 12.11 -25.46 -50.11
CA ALA A 118 11.79 -24.61 -51.26
C ALA A 118 11.89 -23.11 -50.94
N GLY A 119 11.87 -22.72 -49.66
CA GLY A 119 11.92 -21.33 -49.21
C GLY A 119 13.33 -20.77 -49.06
N ASP A 120 13.43 -19.44 -48.97
CA ASP A 120 14.73 -18.76 -48.81
C ASP A 120 15.32 -18.93 -47.39
N TRP A 121 14.53 -19.32 -46.44
CA TRP A 121 14.99 -19.57 -45.06
C TRP A 121 15.90 -20.79 -44.96
N ALA A 122 15.70 -21.81 -45.77
CA ALA A 122 16.57 -22.98 -45.79
C ALA A 122 18.04 -22.61 -46.05
N LYS A 123 18.31 -21.64 -46.93
CA LYS A 123 19.68 -21.18 -47.27
C LYS A 123 20.40 -20.46 -46.14
N ARG A 124 19.66 -19.96 -45.16
CA ARG A 124 20.17 -19.15 -44.04
C ARG A 124 20.21 -19.93 -42.72
N SER A 125 19.49 -21.07 -42.67
CA SER A 125 19.28 -21.83 -41.44
C SER A 125 20.37 -22.86 -41.23
N THR A 126 20.74 -23.05 -39.99
CA THR A 126 21.58 -24.17 -39.53
C THR A 126 20.79 -25.23 -38.78
N ARG A 127 19.56 -24.91 -38.40
CA ARG A 127 18.67 -25.84 -37.71
C ARG A 127 17.21 -25.58 -38.12
N PHE A 128 16.49 -26.66 -38.34
CA PHE A 128 15.06 -26.63 -38.56
C PHE A 128 14.37 -27.50 -37.50
N LEU A 129 13.39 -26.90 -36.78
CA LEU A 129 12.64 -27.55 -35.70
C LEU A 129 11.19 -27.73 -36.16
N LEU A 130 10.80 -28.97 -36.38
CA LEU A 130 9.42 -29.35 -36.65
C LEU A 130 8.73 -29.71 -35.33
N CYS A 131 7.81 -28.85 -34.90
CA CYS A 131 7.07 -29.03 -33.62
C CYS A 131 5.62 -29.38 -33.92
N VAL A 132 5.19 -30.53 -33.41
CA VAL A 132 3.85 -31.08 -33.63
C VAL A 132 3.13 -31.30 -32.32
N SER A 133 1.86 -30.91 -32.26
CA SER A 133 1.03 -31.14 -31.07
C SER A 133 0.65 -32.63 -30.83
N ALA A 134 0.76 -33.46 -31.84
CA ALA A 134 0.53 -34.91 -31.78
C ALA A 134 1.81 -35.71 -31.48
N GLY A 135 1.65 -36.97 -31.06
CA GLY A 135 2.79 -37.88 -30.89
C GLY A 135 3.48 -38.19 -32.24
N LEU A 136 4.79 -38.41 -32.18
CA LEU A 136 5.64 -38.83 -33.34
C LEU A 136 6.16 -40.26 -33.17
N ASP A 137 5.54 -41.08 -32.36
CA ASP A 137 5.96 -42.44 -31.97
C ASP A 137 5.61 -43.53 -33.00
N ASP A 138 4.85 -43.18 -34.06
CA ASP A 138 4.56 -44.12 -35.16
C ASP A 138 5.83 -44.43 -35.96
N THR A 139 6.10 -45.72 -36.18
CA THR A 139 7.33 -46.20 -36.84
C THR A 139 7.53 -45.60 -38.25
N LYS A 140 6.46 -45.41 -39.04
CA LYS A 140 6.53 -44.81 -40.35
C LYS A 140 6.89 -43.32 -40.31
N ILE A 141 6.41 -42.62 -39.24
CA ILE A 141 6.75 -41.24 -39.02
C ILE A 141 8.22 -41.12 -38.64
N GLN A 142 8.73 -41.99 -37.76
CA GLN A 142 10.12 -42.00 -37.36
C GLN A 142 11.06 -42.34 -38.54
N GLU A 143 10.73 -43.32 -39.37
CA GLU A 143 11.49 -43.65 -40.60
C GLU A 143 11.54 -42.45 -41.58
N GLU A 144 10.45 -41.73 -41.71
CA GLU A 144 10.42 -40.52 -42.55
C GLU A 144 11.25 -39.39 -41.96
N ILE A 145 11.16 -39.14 -40.63
CA ILE A 145 12.00 -38.16 -39.96
C ILE A 145 13.49 -38.46 -40.16
N GLU A 146 13.91 -39.70 -40.02
CA GLU A 146 15.29 -40.14 -40.26
C GLU A 146 15.73 -39.94 -41.74
N THR A 147 14.81 -40.15 -42.68
CA THR A 147 15.04 -39.91 -44.09
C THR A 147 15.26 -38.43 -44.36
N GLN A 148 14.41 -37.60 -43.79
CA GLN A 148 14.51 -36.14 -43.96
C GLN A 148 15.68 -35.55 -43.15
N PHE A 149 16.05 -36.12 -42.03
CA PHE A 149 17.25 -35.74 -41.28
C PHE A 149 18.51 -35.87 -42.14
N LYS A 150 18.70 -37.01 -42.78
CA LYS A 150 19.84 -37.23 -43.71
C LYS A 150 19.84 -36.26 -44.87
N ARG A 151 18.67 -35.94 -45.41
CA ARG A 151 18.49 -34.97 -46.49
C ARG A 151 18.91 -33.55 -46.08
N LEU A 152 18.43 -33.04 -44.92
CA LEU A 152 18.76 -31.72 -44.43
C LEU A 152 20.23 -31.63 -43.99
N GLN A 153 20.75 -32.71 -43.40
CA GLN A 153 22.16 -32.80 -42.99
C GLN A 153 23.13 -32.64 -44.19
N ALA A 154 22.76 -33.17 -45.36
CA ALA A 154 23.55 -33.01 -46.59
C ALA A 154 23.62 -31.53 -47.04
N GLU A 155 22.64 -30.71 -46.68
CA GLU A 155 22.58 -29.25 -46.93
C GLU A 155 23.14 -28.42 -45.76
N GLY A 156 23.68 -29.08 -44.73
CA GLY A 156 24.24 -28.42 -43.54
C GLY A 156 23.20 -27.92 -42.52
N ILE A 157 21.98 -28.46 -42.55
CA ILE A 157 20.87 -28.10 -41.67
C ILE A 157 20.58 -29.28 -40.74
N GLU A 158 20.58 -29.02 -39.45
CA GLU A 158 20.16 -30.00 -38.43
C GLU A 158 18.61 -30.02 -38.34
N LEU A 159 18.01 -31.21 -38.54
CA LEU A 159 16.58 -31.40 -38.32
C LEU A 159 16.33 -31.90 -36.88
N LEU A 160 15.45 -31.20 -36.13
CA LEU A 160 14.90 -31.67 -34.89
C LEU A 160 13.37 -31.78 -35.02
N ALA A 161 12.80 -32.90 -34.64
CA ALA A 161 11.36 -33.13 -34.63
C ALA A 161 10.90 -33.34 -33.19
N TYR A 162 9.94 -32.54 -32.72
CA TYR A 162 9.37 -32.61 -31.38
C TYR A 162 7.87 -32.86 -31.46
N GLY A 163 7.46 -34.00 -30.95
CA GLY A 163 6.05 -34.30 -30.68
C GLY A 163 5.62 -33.83 -29.32
N GLY A 164 4.39 -34.18 -28.92
CA GLY A 164 3.85 -33.76 -27.62
C GLY A 164 4.69 -34.21 -26.44
N LEU A 165 5.28 -35.42 -26.50
CA LEU A 165 6.12 -35.93 -25.40
C LEU A 165 7.42 -35.13 -25.25
N GLU A 166 8.15 -34.93 -26.34
CA GLU A 166 9.43 -34.20 -26.36
C GLU A 166 9.23 -32.72 -25.98
N LEU A 167 8.14 -32.11 -26.44
CA LEU A 167 7.77 -30.74 -26.06
C LEU A 167 7.43 -30.67 -24.56
N SER A 168 6.72 -31.67 -24.03
CA SER A 168 6.40 -31.75 -22.61
C SER A 168 7.66 -31.86 -21.75
N ASP A 169 8.62 -32.69 -22.17
CA ASP A 169 9.88 -32.83 -21.43
C ASP A 169 10.70 -31.53 -21.44
N LYS A 170 10.76 -30.82 -22.56
CA LYS A 170 11.41 -29.50 -22.61
C LYS A 170 10.73 -28.46 -21.72
N LEU A 171 9.42 -28.49 -21.64
CA LEU A 171 8.65 -27.56 -20.79
C LEU A 171 8.79 -27.85 -19.29
N ARG A 172 9.28 -29.04 -18.87
CA ARG A 172 9.57 -29.31 -17.44
C ARG A 172 10.56 -28.32 -16.84
N GLU A 173 11.48 -27.80 -17.65
CA GLU A 173 12.45 -26.80 -17.24
C GLU A 173 11.87 -25.36 -17.22
N HIS A 174 10.65 -25.18 -17.74
CA HIS A 174 10.01 -23.88 -17.92
C HIS A 174 8.60 -23.79 -17.26
N PRO A 175 8.48 -23.95 -15.94
CA PRO A 175 7.19 -23.99 -15.23
C PRO A 175 6.28 -22.80 -15.55
N ARG A 176 6.87 -21.61 -15.78
CA ARG A 176 6.12 -20.39 -16.11
C ARG A 176 5.41 -20.49 -17.48
N ILE A 177 6.00 -21.17 -18.44
CA ILE A 177 5.34 -21.35 -19.75
C ILE A 177 4.16 -22.31 -19.58
N ILE A 178 4.30 -23.34 -18.74
CA ILE A 178 3.19 -24.27 -18.45
C ILE A 178 2.03 -23.53 -17.77
N ASP A 179 2.33 -22.73 -16.75
CA ASP A 179 1.31 -21.96 -16.04
C ASP A 179 0.54 -20.99 -16.97
N ASP A 180 1.27 -20.27 -17.82
CA ASP A 180 0.69 -19.25 -18.71
C ASP A 180 -0.20 -19.84 -19.81
N PHE A 181 0.05 -21.06 -20.31
CA PHE A 181 -0.68 -21.68 -21.43
C PHE A 181 -1.68 -22.76 -21.01
N PHE A 182 -1.42 -23.47 -19.93
CA PHE A 182 -2.26 -24.58 -19.46
C PHE A 182 -2.92 -24.30 -18.11
N GLY A 183 -2.43 -23.29 -17.36
CA GLY A 183 -2.93 -22.93 -16.06
C GLY A 183 -2.32 -23.73 -14.91
N ARG A 184 -2.61 -23.24 -13.69
CA ARG A 184 -2.03 -23.76 -12.45
C ARG A 184 -2.35 -25.24 -12.21
N ASP A 185 -3.56 -25.67 -12.49
CA ASP A 185 -3.99 -27.05 -12.24
C ASP A 185 -3.14 -28.05 -13.03
N TRP A 186 -2.83 -27.72 -14.28
CA TRP A 186 -1.92 -28.50 -15.12
C TRP A 186 -0.46 -28.43 -14.64
N LEU A 187 -0.02 -27.25 -14.19
CA LEU A 187 1.31 -27.10 -13.62
C LEU A 187 1.50 -27.97 -12.37
N GLU A 188 0.50 -27.97 -11.46
CA GLU A 188 0.52 -28.79 -10.25
C GLU A 188 0.44 -30.30 -10.57
N ALA A 189 -0.44 -30.68 -11.47
CA ALA A 189 -0.56 -32.08 -11.89
C ALA A 189 0.71 -32.59 -12.58
N PHE A 190 1.35 -31.80 -13.41
CA PHE A 190 2.48 -32.18 -14.24
C PHE A 190 3.83 -32.12 -13.51
N LEU A 191 4.11 -31.05 -12.75
CA LEU A 191 5.38 -30.86 -12.03
C LEU A 191 5.29 -31.13 -10.52
N GLY A 192 4.08 -31.07 -9.96
CA GLY A 192 3.83 -31.25 -8.53
C GLY A 192 3.59 -29.92 -7.81
N LYS A 193 2.90 -30.04 -6.67
CA LYS A 193 2.47 -28.91 -5.85
C LYS A 193 3.61 -28.00 -5.39
N GLU A 194 4.74 -28.58 -4.99
CA GLU A 194 5.90 -27.79 -4.51
C GLU A 194 6.45 -26.84 -5.57
N VAL A 195 6.52 -27.28 -6.83
CA VAL A 195 6.97 -26.43 -7.95
C VAL A 195 5.96 -25.34 -8.24
N ALA A 196 4.67 -25.68 -8.26
CA ALA A 196 3.60 -24.71 -8.47
C ALA A 196 3.57 -23.63 -7.37
N ASP A 197 3.73 -24.01 -6.11
CA ASP A 197 3.80 -23.08 -4.98
C ASP A 197 5.06 -22.22 -4.99
N SER A 198 6.21 -22.80 -5.39
CA SER A 198 7.46 -22.05 -5.54
C SER A 198 7.36 -20.99 -6.65
N LEU A 199 6.75 -21.32 -7.79
CA LEU A 199 6.53 -20.38 -8.86
C LEU A 199 5.61 -19.24 -8.41
N ASN A 200 4.52 -19.57 -7.74
CA ASN A 200 3.58 -18.58 -7.21
C ASN A 200 4.29 -17.61 -6.26
N ARG A 201 5.10 -18.12 -5.32
CA ARG A 201 5.88 -17.27 -4.39
C ARG A 201 6.83 -16.32 -5.13
N LYS A 202 7.51 -16.77 -6.18
CA LYS A 202 8.40 -15.92 -6.99
C LYS A 202 7.64 -14.83 -7.75
N VAL A 203 6.51 -15.18 -8.35
CA VAL A 203 5.65 -14.23 -9.08
C VAL A 203 5.07 -13.19 -8.12
N GLN A 204 4.61 -13.62 -6.94
CA GLN A 204 4.12 -12.71 -5.92
C GLN A 204 5.23 -11.79 -5.39
N ALA A 205 6.43 -12.30 -5.11
CA ALA A 205 7.55 -11.49 -4.69
C ALA A 205 7.90 -10.39 -5.71
N TRP A 206 7.92 -10.72 -7.00
CA TRP A 206 8.16 -9.73 -8.04
C TRP A 206 7.04 -8.67 -8.12
N ARG A 207 5.76 -9.07 -8.05
CA ARG A 207 4.62 -8.15 -8.02
C ARG A 207 4.66 -7.23 -6.79
N VAL A 208 5.06 -7.77 -5.65
CA VAL A 208 5.26 -6.99 -4.42
C VAL A 208 6.35 -5.94 -4.61
N CYS A 209 7.51 -6.30 -5.15
CA CYS A 209 8.57 -5.33 -5.43
C CYS A 209 8.12 -4.24 -6.41
N GLU A 210 7.40 -4.60 -7.47
CA GLU A 210 6.85 -3.62 -8.41
C GLU A 210 5.85 -2.68 -7.74
N LEU A 211 4.97 -3.21 -6.88
CA LEU A 211 4.02 -2.40 -6.13
C LEU A 211 4.74 -1.45 -5.17
N LEU A 212 5.76 -1.93 -4.43
CA LEU A 212 6.53 -1.08 -3.52
C LEU A 212 7.23 0.06 -4.25
N ASN A 213 7.86 -0.20 -5.40
CA ASN A 213 8.49 0.85 -6.22
C ASN A 213 7.47 1.90 -6.71
N ARG A 214 6.26 1.47 -7.06
CA ARG A 214 5.18 2.38 -7.47
C ARG A 214 4.64 3.16 -6.28
N LEU A 215 4.46 2.51 -5.12
CA LEU A 215 4.04 3.17 -3.88
C LEU A 215 5.08 4.20 -3.44
N GLU A 216 6.38 3.92 -3.58
CA GLU A 216 7.45 4.88 -3.30
C GLU A 216 7.23 6.18 -4.09
N ALA A 217 7.07 6.09 -5.40
CA ALA A 217 6.84 7.27 -6.24
C ALA A 217 5.59 8.05 -5.83
N VAL A 218 4.49 7.35 -5.49
CA VAL A 218 3.23 7.98 -5.05
C VAL A 218 3.38 8.62 -3.68
N TYR A 219 4.00 7.93 -2.73
CA TYR A 219 4.14 8.41 -1.36
C TYR A 219 5.13 9.57 -1.26
N GLU A 220 6.24 9.50 -2.00
CA GLU A 220 7.16 10.64 -2.11
C GLU A 220 6.45 11.87 -2.70
N ALA A 221 5.70 11.72 -3.77
CA ALA A 221 4.99 12.84 -4.39
C ALA A 221 3.88 13.43 -3.51
N ARG A 222 3.19 12.62 -2.67
CA ARG A 222 2.03 13.05 -1.90
C ARG A 222 2.34 13.41 -0.45
N PHE A 223 3.28 12.71 0.18
CA PHE A 223 3.47 12.73 1.63
C PHE A 223 4.80 13.33 2.05
N SER A 224 5.82 13.32 1.19
CA SER A 224 7.13 13.87 1.54
C SER A 224 7.11 15.39 1.69
N LEU A 225 6.27 16.07 0.92
CA LEU A 225 6.23 17.53 0.91
C LEU A 225 5.52 18.09 2.14
N LEU A 226 6.21 18.97 2.83
CA LEU A 226 5.64 19.82 3.86
C LEU A 226 4.83 20.96 3.25
N ASP A 227 3.79 21.40 3.96
CA ASP A 227 3.04 22.57 3.55
C ASP A 227 3.92 23.83 3.62
N PRO A 228 4.28 24.45 2.49
CA PRO A 228 5.16 25.61 2.47
C PRO A 228 4.54 26.85 3.15
N GLY A 229 3.22 26.84 3.36
CA GLY A 229 2.51 27.96 3.97
C GLY A 229 2.86 28.21 5.43
N LEU A 230 3.24 27.16 6.17
CA LEU A 230 3.62 27.25 7.59
C LEU A 230 5.12 27.50 7.78
N THR A 231 5.90 27.60 6.72
CA THR A 231 7.36 27.81 6.81
C THR A 231 7.73 29.28 6.54
N PRO A 232 8.22 30.03 7.53
CA PRO A 232 8.39 31.49 7.42
C PRO A 232 9.46 31.95 6.43
N HIS A 233 10.33 31.11 5.96
CA HIS A 233 11.49 31.49 5.13
C HIS A 233 11.62 30.76 3.80
N VAL A 234 10.68 29.86 3.45
CA VAL A 234 10.77 29.07 2.23
C VAL A 234 10.20 29.87 1.06
N ASN A 235 11.09 30.51 0.30
CA ASN A 235 10.73 31.22 -0.94
C ASN A 235 10.68 30.30 -2.18
N LYS A 236 11.14 29.08 -2.04
CA LYS A 236 11.02 28.03 -3.05
C LYS A 236 10.33 26.82 -2.40
N VAL A 237 9.58 26.04 -3.18
CA VAL A 237 9.20 24.68 -2.80
C VAL A 237 10.49 23.90 -2.69
N SER A 238 11.13 24.03 -1.57
CA SER A 238 12.21 23.17 -1.23
C SER A 238 11.61 21.83 -0.89
N SER A 239 12.19 20.81 -1.45
CA SER A 239 11.91 19.41 -1.26
C SER A 239 12.28 18.92 0.16
N SER A 240 12.03 19.71 1.21
CA SER A 240 12.30 19.23 2.56
C SER A 240 11.29 18.14 2.90
N ASP A 241 11.81 16.94 3.00
CA ASP A 241 11.07 15.75 3.37
C ASP A 241 10.42 15.93 4.77
N VAL A 242 9.17 15.56 4.90
CA VAL A 242 8.42 15.58 6.17
C VAL A 242 9.19 14.89 7.30
N ARG A 243 9.95 13.84 6.98
CA ARG A 243 10.79 13.09 7.91
C ARG A 243 11.90 13.92 8.55
N GLN A 244 12.45 14.92 7.83
CA GLN A 244 13.50 15.82 8.35
C GLN A 244 12.98 16.72 9.47
N ARG A 245 11.68 17.01 9.49
CA ARG A 245 11.03 17.84 10.52
C ARG A 245 10.23 17.01 11.53
N PHE A 246 10.09 15.72 11.30
CA PHE A 246 9.35 14.87 12.20
C PHE A 246 10.07 14.76 13.54
N VAL A 247 9.33 14.94 14.62
CA VAL A 247 9.75 14.66 15.99
C VAL A 247 8.86 13.55 16.51
N SER A 248 9.47 12.50 17.05
CA SER A 248 8.72 11.41 17.65
C SER A 248 7.92 11.94 18.84
N VAL A 249 6.64 11.65 18.85
CA VAL A 249 5.76 11.97 19.98
C VAL A 249 5.66 10.78 20.92
N ASP A 250 5.23 11.05 22.15
CA ASP A 250 5.02 10.01 23.16
C ASP A 250 3.54 9.62 23.23
N ILE A 251 3.31 8.44 23.77
CA ILE A 251 2.02 7.94 24.21
C ILE A 251 1.96 8.09 25.73
N ASP A 252 0.84 8.57 26.26
CA ASP A 252 0.60 8.68 27.69
C ASP A 252 -0.37 7.58 28.14
N GLU A 253 0.16 6.48 28.63
CA GLU A 253 -0.61 5.33 29.12
C GLU A 253 -1.31 5.61 30.45
N SER A 254 -1.03 6.75 31.09
CA SER A 254 -1.49 7.04 32.45
C SER A 254 -2.59 8.12 32.54
N ASP A 255 -3.08 8.64 31.39
CA ASP A 255 -4.15 9.64 31.42
C ASP A 255 -5.51 8.98 31.72
N PRO A 256 -5.99 9.00 33.00
CA PRO A 256 -7.26 8.40 33.35
C PRO A 256 -8.47 9.12 32.73
N TYR A 257 -8.30 10.34 32.21
CA TYR A 257 -9.34 11.06 31.50
C TYR A 257 -9.60 10.49 30.10
N GLN A 258 -8.58 9.96 29.46
CA GLN A 258 -8.75 9.31 28.17
C GLN A 258 -9.37 7.91 28.32
N SER A 259 -8.97 7.15 29.33
CA SER A 259 -9.55 5.83 29.65
C SER A 259 -11.01 5.94 30.10
N GLN A 260 -11.36 6.88 30.99
CA GLN A 260 -12.73 7.12 31.46
C GLN A 260 -13.63 7.75 30.37
N MET A 261 -13.07 8.52 29.46
CA MET A 261 -13.83 9.03 28.32
C MET A 261 -14.25 7.92 27.36
N ILE A 262 -13.62 6.77 27.38
CA ILE A 262 -13.98 5.58 26.58
C ILE A 262 -15.06 4.74 27.29
N GLU A 263 -15.07 4.64 28.61
CA GLU A 263 -15.95 3.74 29.37
C GLU A 263 -17.32 4.30 29.80
N ASN A 264 -17.52 5.62 29.88
CA ASN A 264 -18.74 6.20 30.43
C ASN A 264 -19.51 7.10 29.46
N VAL A 265 -20.20 6.52 28.48
CA VAL A 265 -21.30 7.20 27.79
C VAL A 265 -22.57 6.34 27.85
N ASP A 266 -23.31 6.53 28.94
CA ASP A 266 -24.70 6.10 29.04
C ASP A 266 -25.56 7.02 28.13
N TYR A 267 -26.15 6.45 27.09
CA TYR A 267 -27.03 7.17 26.17
C TYR A 267 -28.32 7.56 26.85
N ARG A 268 -28.38 8.78 27.39
CA ARG A 268 -29.65 9.45 27.68
C ARG A 268 -29.77 10.66 26.74
N GLU A 269 -30.70 10.57 25.82
CA GLU A 269 -31.11 11.70 24.96
C GLU A 269 -31.46 12.92 25.84
N PRO A 270 -30.95 14.13 25.54
CA PRO A 270 -31.49 15.35 26.16
C PRO A 270 -32.80 15.72 25.45
N ALA A 271 -33.88 15.69 26.22
CA ALA A 271 -35.18 16.20 25.81
C ALA A 271 -35.05 17.65 25.33
N ARG A 272 -35.64 17.94 24.17
CA ARG A 272 -35.85 19.29 23.65
C ARG A 272 -36.56 20.16 24.65
N SER A 273 -35.93 21.26 25.07
CA SER A 273 -36.65 22.41 25.61
C SER A 273 -36.03 23.68 25.03
N ASP A 274 -36.81 24.34 24.20
CA ASP A 274 -36.63 25.74 23.80
C ASP A 274 -36.57 26.63 25.02
N LYS A 275 -35.47 27.36 25.18
CA LYS A 275 -35.47 28.72 25.75
C LYS A 275 -34.17 29.43 25.38
N PHE A 276 -34.28 30.32 24.44
CA PHE A 276 -33.41 31.47 24.26
C PHE A 276 -33.50 32.35 25.51
N LEU A 277 -32.37 32.80 26.04
CA LEU A 277 -32.05 34.20 26.39
C LEU A 277 -30.92 34.30 27.42
N ALA A 278 -30.11 35.31 27.21
CA ALA A 278 -29.22 36.01 28.14
C ALA A 278 -27.80 35.47 28.29
N LEU A 279 -26.90 36.21 27.69
CA LEU A 279 -25.49 36.31 27.97
C LEU A 279 -25.29 36.83 29.39
N GLU A 280 -24.95 35.93 30.32
CA GLU A 280 -24.26 36.28 31.56
C GLU A 280 -23.01 35.42 31.66
N GLU A 281 -21.90 36.07 31.98
CA GLU A 281 -20.60 35.40 32.19
C GLU A 281 -20.74 34.32 33.26
N PRO A 282 -20.21 33.11 33.07
CA PRO A 282 -20.30 32.06 34.08
C PRO A 282 -19.30 32.33 35.20
N SER A 283 -19.80 32.84 36.30
CA SER A 283 -19.08 32.93 37.59
C SER A 283 -18.76 31.56 38.25
N HIS A 284 -19.09 30.46 37.55
CA HIS A 284 -18.87 29.10 38.08
C HIS A 284 -17.46 28.51 37.83
N PHE A 285 -16.57 29.21 37.14
CA PHE A 285 -15.20 28.72 36.95
C PHE A 285 -14.29 28.97 38.19
N LYS A 286 -14.68 29.83 39.13
CA LYS A 286 -13.89 30.10 40.32
C LYS A 286 -14.17 29.16 41.51
N GLU A 287 -15.32 28.51 41.56
CA GLU A 287 -15.67 27.64 42.69
C GLU A 287 -15.18 26.18 42.53
N MET A 288 -14.69 25.77 41.34
CA MET A 288 -14.06 24.46 41.17
C MET A 288 -12.56 24.41 41.45
N GLU A 289 -11.90 25.56 41.63
CA GLU A 289 -10.47 25.59 41.97
C GLU A 289 -10.21 25.51 43.50
N GLU A 290 -11.19 25.76 44.37
CA GLU A 290 -10.97 25.78 45.83
C GLU A 290 -11.42 24.52 46.59
N GLY A 291 -11.87 23.47 45.88
CA GLY A 291 -12.48 22.28 46.55
C GLY A 291 -11.71 20.97 46.45
N ILE A 292 -10.57 20.89 45.78
CA ILE A 292 -9.81 19.64 45.67
C ILE A 292 -8.34 19.89 46.04
N GLU A 293 -8.09 20.00 47.34
CA GLU A 293 -6.81 19.54 47.89
C GLU A 293 -6.77 18.01 47.79
N LEU A 294 -6.51 17.49 46.62
CA LEU A 294 -6.16 16.09 46.43
C LEU A 294 -4.72 15.88 46.87
N ASN A 295 -4.57 15.04 47.86
CA ASN A 295 -3.31 14.49 48.35
C ASN A 295 -2.29 14.29 47.22
N LYS A 296 -1.22 15.07 47.26
CA LYS A 296 -0.10 15.00 46.32
C LYS A 296 0.80 13.75 46.45
N GLU A 297 0.34 12.70 47.15
CA GLU A 297 1.23 11.59 47.53
C GLU A 297 1.03 10.26 46.82
N SER A 298 0.23 10.14 45.74
CA SER A 298 0.18 8.88 45.00
C SER A 298 -0.39 8.98 43.57
N PHE A 299 0.16 9.85 42.73
CA PHE A 299 -0.03 9.62 41.31
C PHE A 299 1.04 8.64 40.83
N PRO A 300 0.67 7.52 40.21
CA PRO A 300 1.64 6.67 39.55
C PRO A 300 2.42 7.54 38.55
N LYS A 301 3.76 7.39 38.52
CA LYS A 301 4.60 8.05 37.51
C LYS A 301 3.98 7.78 36.15
N SER A 302 3.58 8.84 35.44
CA SER A 302 3.10 8.74 34.07
C SER A 302 4.09 7.90 33.27
N SER A 303 3.66 6.75 32.80
CA SER A 303 4.48 5.90 31.94
C SER A 303 4.35 6.42 30.52
N ARG A 304 5.19 7.38 30.15
CA ARG A 304 5.34 7.82 28.76
C ARG A 304 6.28 6.86 28.04
N CYS A 305 5.84 6.36 26.92
CA CYS A 305 6.68 5.61 25.99
C CYS A 305 6.65 6.27 24.60
N SER A 306 7.68 6.03 23.80
CA SER A 306 7.67 6.52 22.43
C SER A 306 6.54 5.87 21.63
N VAL A 307 5.97 6.62 20.67
CA VAL A 307 4.94 6.06 19.78
C VAL A 307 5.47 4.84 19.02
N GLU A 308 6.75 4.78 18.69
CA GLU A 308 7.36 3.61 18.03
C GLU A 308 7.36 2.38 18.92
N ASP A 309 7.81 2.51 20.17
CA ASP A 309 7.84 1.40 21.13
C ASP A 309 6.43 0.87 21.41
N TRP A 310 5.46 1.77 21.50
CA TRP A 310 4.07 1.38 21.69
C TRP A 310 3.51 0.62 20.49
N LEU A 311 3.76 1.11 19.26
CA LEU A 311 3.36 0.44 18.03
C LEU A 311 4.04 -0.92 17.83
N LEU A 312 5.28 -1.06 18.26
CA LEU A 312 6.00 -2.33 18.24
C LEU A 312 5.33 -3.41 19.10
N ASN A 313 4.70 -3.02 20.20
CA ASN A 313 4.06 -3.94 21.13
C ASN A 313 2.59 -4.24 20.77
N ASN A 314 1.99 -3.46 19.86
CA ASN A 314 0.57 -3.53 19.58
C ASN A 314 0.30 -3.78 18.08
N LYS A 315 -0.35 -4.93 17.78
CA LYS A 315 -0.66 -5.32 16.40
C LYS A 315 -1.77 -4.48 15.78
N ARG A 316 -2.70 -3.99 16.60
CA ARG A 316 -3.84 -3.15 16.20
C ARG A 316 -3.90 -1.94 17.12
N SER A 317 -3.59 -0.80 16.56
CA SER A 317 -3.34 0.43 17.30
C SER A 317 -4.26 1.54 16.82
N LEU A 318 -4.96 2.18 17.74
CA LEU A 318 -5.72 3.40 17.49
C LEU A 318 -5.11 4.56 18.27
N LEU A 319 -4.52 5.51 17.53
CA LEU A 319 -3.94 6.74 18.07
C LEU A 319 -5.00 7.83 18.15
N ILE A 320 -5.33 8.24 19.35
CA ILE A 320 -6.29 9.33 19.61
C ILE A 320 -5.52 10.61 19.93
N GLY A 321 -5.99 11.74 19.41
CA GLY A 321 -5.36 13.03 19.70
C GLY A 321 -6.13 14.20 19.09
N GLU A 322 -5.92 15.37 19.64
CA GLU A 322 -6.55 16.60 19.18
C GLU A 322 -6.03 17.05 17.79
N ALA A 323 -6.67 18.06 17.22
CA ALA A 323 -6.25 18.63 15.95
C ALA A 323 -4.81 19.17 16.05
N GLY A 324 -3.96 18.80 15.10
CA GLY A 324 -2.56 19.26 15.07
C GLY A 324 -1.59 18.45 15.93
N SER A 325 -2.03 17.36 16.60
CA SER A 325 -1.16 16.49 17.40
C SER A 325 -0.18 15.62 16.58
N GLY A 326 -0.26 15.64 15.27
CA GLY A 326 0.67 14.92 14.38
C GLY A 326 0.20 13.55 13.88
N LYS A 327 -1.03 13.11 14.19
CA LYS A 327 -1.59 11.80 13.80
C LYS A 327 -1.36 11.40 12.34
N SER A 328 -1.86 12.22 11.42
CA SER A 328 -1.69 11.97 9.98
C SER A 328 -0.23 12.03 9.54
N THR A 329 0.60 12.82 10.22
CA THR A 329 2.04 12.89 9.96
C THR A 329 2.73 11.59 10.36
N ILE A 330 2.38 10.99 11.49
CA ILE A 330 2.88 9.67 11.91
C ILE A 330 2.58 8.63 10.83
N LEU A 331 1.31 8.53 10.39
CA LEU A 331 0.94 7.55 9.35
C LEU A 331 1.68 7.77 8.02
N ARG A 332 1.87 9.03 7.62
CA ARG A 332 2.64 9.38 6.42
C ARG A 332 4.12 9.01 6.54
N CYS A 333 4.74 9.31 7.68
CA CYS A 333 6.13 8.92 7.94
C CYS A 333 6.27 7.39 7.92
N ILE A 334 5.38 6.65 8.59
CA ILE A 334 5.39 5.18 8.55
C ILE A 334 5.24 4.69 7.10
N ALA A 335 4.29 5.22 6.34
CA ALA A 335 4.09 4.83 4.95
C ALA A 335 5.35 5.05 4.09
N LEU A 336 6.00 6.19 4.25
CA LEU A 336 7.26 6.53 3.55
C LEU A 336 8.42 5.62 3.99
N ASP A 337 8.54 5.34 5.28
CA ASP A 337 9.66 4.57 5.84
C ASP A 337 9.71 3.12 5.33
N PHE A 338 8.56 2.54 4.99
CA PHE A 338 8.48 1.20 4.42
C PHE A 338 8.85 1.13 2.93
N VAL A 339 8.76 2.25 2.21
CA VAL A 339 9.02 2.29 0.77
C VAL A 339 10.32 2.99 0.40
N SER A 340 10.79 3.95 1.21
CA SER A 340 12.01 4.73 0.93
C SER A 340 12.89 4.95 2.17
N ARG A 341 14.09 5.45 1.96
CA ARG A 341 15.08 5.72 3.03
C ARG A 341 15.52 7.19 2.99
N PRO A 342 15.95 7.78 4.11
CA PRO A 342 16.11 7.20 5.46
C PRO A 342 14.77 7.02 6.20
N ALA A 343 14.67 6.03 7.08
CA ALA A 343 13.51 5.78 7.91
C ALA A 343 13.60 6.53 9.25
N VAL A 344 12.46 6.99 9.75
CA VAL A 344 12.28 7.57 11.09
C VAL A 344 11.91 6.48 12.10
N PHE A 345 10.98 5.59 11.72
CA PHE A 345 10.51 4.46 12.52
C PHE A 345 11.33 3.20 12.18
N VAL A 346 12.62 3.21 12.52
CA VAL A 346 13.56 2.16 12.13
C VAL A 346 13.19 0.80 12.71
N GLY A 347 12.88 0.73 14.01
CA GLY A 347 12.52 -0.51 14.69
C GLY A 347 11.21 -1.10 14.16
N LEU A 348 10.23 -0.24 13.84
CA LEU A 348 8.95 -0.69 13.27
C LEU A 348 9.15 -1.30 11.88
N VAL A 349 9.97 -0.66 11.06
CA VAL A 349 10.30 -1.18 9.72
C VAL A 349 11.05 -2.51 9.82
N GLU A 350 12.08 -2.61 10.65
CA GLU A 350 12.85 -3.85 10.83
C GLU A 350 11.97 -5.03 11.28
N ARG A 351 11.04 -4.78 12.20
CA ARG A 351 10.15 -5.81 12.73
C ARG A 351 9.06 -6.24 11.75
N LEU A 352 8.50 -5.30 10.99
CA LEU A 352 7.32 -5.56 10.16
C LEU A 352 7.63 -5.81 8.68
N LEU A 353 8.87 -5.64 8.21
CA LEU A 353 9.24 -6.08 6.86
C LEU A 353 9.01 -7.60 6.72
N PRO A 354 8.51 -8.09 5.60
CA PRO A 354 8.26 -7.41 4.32
C PRO A 354 6.79 -6.97 4.10
N ARG A 355 6.16 -6.32 5.08
CA ARG A 355 4.78 -5.83 4.94
C ARG A 355 4.72 -4.63 4.01
N ILE A 356 3.56 -4.47 3.35
CA ILE A 356 3.28 -3.40 2.42
C ILE A 356 2.38 -2.38 3.13
N PRO A 357 2.84 -1.14 3.32
CA PRO A 357 2.02 -0.10 3.93
C PRO A 357 0.97 0.39 2.93
N ILE A 358 -0.29 0.27 3.27
CA ILE A 358 -1.40 0.84 2.49
C ILE A 358 -2.10 1.88 3.34
N LEU A 359 -2.00 3.14 2.91
CA LEU A 359 -2.66 4.27 3.55
C LEU A 359 -4.04 4.51 2.93
N VAL A 360 -5.07 4.42 3.77
CA VAL A 360 -6.49 4.61 3.39
C VAL A 360 -7.06 5.78 4.17
N SER A 361 -7.76 6.68 3.48
CA SER A 361 -8.56 7.73 4.12
C SER A 361 -9.92 7.17 4.51
N PHE A 362 -10.26 7.23 5.79
CA PHE A 362 -11.58 6.81 6.27
C PHE A 362 -12.71 7.65 5.66
N SER A 363 -12.46 8.95 5.49
CA SER A 363 -13.37 9.87 4.80
C SER A 363 -13.68 9.45 3.36
N GLN A 364 -12.70 8.94 2.63
CA GLN A 364 -12.93 8.41 1.28
C GLN A 364 -13.75 7.12 1.32
N TRP A 365 -13.45 6.23 2.23
CA TRP A 365 -14.18 4.96 2.38
C TRP A 365 -15.64 5.19 2.73
N THR A 366 -15.93 6.05 3.72
CA THR A 366 -17.31 6.38 4.11
C THR A 366 -18.10 7.02 2.98
N ARG A 367 -17.49 7.89 2.18
CA ARG A 367 -18.14 8.46 0.97
C ARG A 367 -18.46 7.40 -0.08
N MET A 368 -17.62 6.39 -0.25
CA MET A 368 -17.91 5.27 -1.15
C MET A 368 -19.07 4.41 -0.61
N THR A 369 -19.09 4.10 0.69
CA THR A 369 -20.19 3.39 1.36
C THR A 369 -21.52 4.14 1.20
N GLU A 370 -21.50 5.46 1.40
CA GLU A 370 -22.68 6.33 1.20
C GLU A 370 -23.13 6.34 -0.26
N LYS A 371 -22.21 6.53 -1.20
CA LYS A 371 -22.49 6.59 -2.65
C LYS A 371 -23.11 5.30 -3.18
N TYR A 372 -22.62 4.16 -2.75
CA TYR A 372 -23.08 2.87 -3.24
C TYR A 372 -24.25 2.29 -2.43
N GLY A 373 -24.56 2.84 -1.25
CA GLY A 373 -25.63 2.37 -0.37
C GLY A 373 -25.44 0.94 0.13
N ARG A 374 -24.20 0.45 0.16
CA ARG A 374 -23.80 -0.90 0.62
C ARG A 374 -22.44 -0.87 1.30
N GLU A 375 -22.13 -1.94 1.98
CA GLU A 375 -20.74 -2.19 2.44
C GLU A 375 -19.78 -2.20 1.25
N VAL A 376 -18.65 -1.52 1.42
CA VAL A 376 -17.59 -1.43 0.41
C VAL A 376 -16.38 -2.19 0.93
N HIS A 377 -15.94 -3.18 0.18
CA HIS A 377 -14.79 -4.01 0.56
C HIS A 377 -13.48 -3.19 0.50
N LEU A 378 -12.53 -3.50 1.38
CA LEU A 378 -11.25 -2.77 1.46
C LEU A 378 -10.48 -2.77 0.12
N SER A 379 -10.51 -3.86 -0.64
CA SER A 379 -9.89 -3.93 -1.97
C SER A 379 -10.48 -2.90 -2.95
N GLU A 380 -11.79 -2.67 -2.92
CA GLU A 380 -12.44 -1.65 -3.76
C GLU A 380 -11.95 -0.23 -3.39
N VAL A 381 -11.80 0.03 -2.09
CA VAL A 381 -11.30 1.33 -1.60
C VAL A 381 -9.86 1.57 -2.03
N ILE A 382 -9.02 0.54 -1.91
CA ILE A 382 -7.63 0.61 -2.36
C ILE A 382 -7.55 0.87 -3.87
N ILE A 383 -8.28 0.10 -4.68
CA ILE A 383 -8.30 0.26 -6.13
C ILE A 383 -8.74 1.68 -6.51
N GLU A 384 -9.83 2.18 -5.92
CA GLU A 384 -10.34 3.52 -6.22
C GLU A 384 -9.39 4.62 -5.73
N GLY A 385 -8.83 4.46 -4.52
CA GLY A 385 -7.90 5.42 -3.92
C GLY A 385 -6.60 5.60 -4.70
N TYR A 386 -6.14 4.56 -5.38
CA TYR A 386 -4.90 4.57 -6.14
C TYR A 386 -5.10 4.59 -7.67
N ARG A 387 -6.35 4.55 -8.16
CA ARG A 387 -6.67 4.51 -9.61
C ARG A 387 -6.05 5.67 -10.39
N ALA A 388 -6.05 6.87 -9.85
CA ALA A 388 -5.49 8.05 -10.52
C ALA A 388 -3.97 8.00 -10.64
N GLN A 389 -3.28 7.28 -9.74
CA GLN A 389 -1.82 7.16 -9.69
C GLN A 389 -1.32 5.94 -10.45
N PHE A 390 -2.17 4.95 -10.64
CA PHE A 390 -1.86 3.72 -11.37
C PHE A 390 -2.85 3.47 -12.52
N PRO A 391 -2.98 4.41 -13.48
CA PRO A 391 -3.96 4.28 -14.56
C PRO A 391 -3.71 3.07 -15.47
N GLU A 392 -2.45 2.63 -15.60
CA GLU A 392 -2.03 1.50 -16.44
C GLU A 392 -1.94 0.18 -15.66
N ALA A 393 -1.97 0.22 -14.35
CA ALA A 393 -1.95 -0.99 -13.56
C ALA A 393 -3.37 -1.57 -13.53
N ASN A 394 -3.56 -2.68 -14.23
CA ASN A 394 -4.63 -3.63 -13.93
C ASN A 394 -4.35 -4.21 -12.52
N LEU A 395 -4.59 -3.40 -11.49
CA LEU A 395 -4.66 -3.87 -10.12
C LEU A 395 -5.92 -4.74 -10.07
N GLN A 396 -5.74 -6.02 -10.37
CA GLN A 396 -6.84 -6.97 -10.29
C GLN A 396 -7.23 -7.12 -8.82
N ALA A 397 -8.50 -7.13 -8.52
CA ALA A 397 -9.02 -7.33 -7.17
C ALA A 397 -8.41 -8.58 -6.52
N SER A 398 -8.27 -9.67 -7.27
CA SER A 398 -7.61 -10.91 -6.82
C SER A 398 -6.15 -10.75 -6.38
N PHE A 399 -5.42 -9.81 -6.99
CA PHE A 399 -4.05 -9.50 -6.56
C PHE A 399 -4.06 -8.70 -5.26
N ILE A 400 -4.92 -7.70 -5.15
CA ILE A 400 -5.10 -6.94 -3.90
C ILE A 400 -5.52 -7.88 -2.77
N ASP A 401 -6.50 -8.75 -3.00
CA ASP A 401 -6.97 -9.73 -2.01
C ASP A 401 -5.82 -10.65 -1.54
N SER A 402 -4.97 -11.12 -2.46
CA SER A 402 -3.80 -11.95 -2.09
C SER A 402 -2.74 -11.20 -1.28
N LEU A 403 -2.64 -9.87 -1.42
CA LEU A 403 -1.76 -9.04 -0.60
C LEU A 403 -2.35 -8.78 0.78
N LEU A 404 -3.67 -8.64 0.86
CA LEU A 404 -4.38 -8.35 2.10
C LEU A 404 -4.25 -9.49 3.11
N ASP A 405 -4.14 -10.73 2.64
CA ASP A 405 -4.12 -11.91 3.51
C ASP A 405 -2.83 -12.10 4.32
N GLU A 406 -1.65 -11.70 3.81
CA GLU A 406 -0.39 -12.07 4.46
C GLU A 406 0.57 -10.91 4.74
N ARG A 407 0.53 -9.82 3.96
CA ARG A 407 1.58 -8.79 3.95
C ARG A 407 1.09 -7.36 4.16
N LEU A 408 -0.15 -7.18 4.51
CA LEU A 408 -0.70 -5.85 4.69
C LEU A 408 -0.23 -5.23 6.02
N LEU A 409 0.24 -3.97 5.94
CA LEU A 409 0.25 -3.01 7.03
C LEU A 409 -0.80 -1.95 6.68
N LEU A 410 -1.97 -2.03 7.32
CA LEU A 410 -3.06 -1.11 7.03
C LEU A 410 -2.93 0.16 7.89
N LEU A 411 -2.87 1.29 7.22
CA LEU A 411 -2.83 2.61 7.84
C LEU A 411 -4.16 3.33 7.53
N VAL A 412 -4.95 3.67 8.53
CA VAL A 412 -6.27 4.31 8.34
C VAL A 412 -6.28 5.69 8.97
N ASP A 413 -6.34 6.72 8.13
CA ASP A 413 -6.31 8.10 8.62
C ASP A 413 -7.73 8.63 8.84
N GLY A 414 -7.96 9.18 10.05
CA GLY A 414 -9.09 10.00 10.40
C GLY A 414 -10.43 9.27 10.53
N LEU A 415 -10.59 8.34 11.50
CA LEU A 415 -11.87 7.68 11.76
C LEU A 415 -12.99 8.67 12.16
N ASP A 416 -12.64 9.88 12.55
CA ASP A 416 -13.55 10.98 12.89
C ASP A 416 -13.95 11.82 11.65
N GLU A 417 -13.34 11.61 10.49
CA GLU A 417 -13.55 12.42 9.29
C GLU A 417 -14.62 11.81 8.36
N TYR A 418 -15.87 12.07 8.65
CA TYR A 418 -17.01 11.57 7.87
C TYR A 418 -18.10 12.64 7.70
N SER A 419 -18.88 12.52 6.62
CA SER A 419 -20.05 13.37 6.35
C SER A 419 -21.36 12.73 6.80
N ASN A 420 -21.43 11.39 6.78
CA ASN A 420 -22.62 10.61 7.10
C ASN A 420 -22.29 9.59 8.21
N GLU A 421 -22.95 9.75 9.35
CA GLU A 421 -22.70 8.92 10.54
C GLU A 421 -23.09 7.45 10.32
N GLN A 422 -24.17 7.17 9.61
CA GLN A 422 -24.61 5.80 9.34
C GLN A 422 -23.61 5.07 8.42
N ALA A 423 -23.15 5.74 7.36
CA ALA A 423 -22.10 5.19 6.49
C ALA A 423 -20.79 4.98 7.26
N ALA A 424 -20.45 5.88 8.17
CA ALA A 424 -19.25 5.76 9.01
C ALA A 424 -19.34 4.56 9.96
N ARG A 425 -20.49 4.33 10.60
CA ARG A 425 -20.73 3.14 11.45
C ARG A 425 -20.58 1.85 10.65
N THR A 426 -21.20 1.77 9.45
CA THR A 426 -21.08 0.60 8.57
C THR A 426 -19.62 0.38 8.17
N THR A 427 -18.92 1.44 7.77
CA THR A 427 -17.50 1.36 7.38
C THR A 427 -16.61 0.92 8.54
N LEU A 428 -16.86 1.42 9.76
CA LEU A 428 -16.11 1.04 10.95
C LEU A 428 -16.28 -0.46 11.27
N MET A 429 -17.50 -0.97 11.16
CA MET A 429 -17.79 -2.41 11.36
C MET A 429 -17.10 -3.27 10.28
N THR A 430 -17.14 -2.85 9.02
CA THR A 430 -16.46 -3.54 7.92
C THR A 430 -14.95 -3.57 8.13
N LEU A 431 -14.35 -2.44 8.56
CA LEU A 431 -12.94 -2.32 8.90
C LEU A 431 -12.55 -3.27 10.03
N ASP A 432 -13.28 -3.22 11.15
CA ASP A 432 -12.97 -4.03 12.34
C ASP A 432 -13.10 -5.53 12.03
N THR A 433 -14.19 -5.93 11.37
CA THR A 433 -14.41 -7.32 10.95
C THR A 433 -13.28 -7.81 10.05
N PHE A 434 -12.90 -7.04 9.03
CA PHE A 434 -11.82 -7.40 8.13
C PHE A 434 -10.49 -7.60 8.88
N ILE A 435 -10.12 -6.65 9.73
CA ILE A 435 -8.84 -6.68 10.46
C ILE A 435 -8.79 -7.83 11.45
N VAL A 436 -9.89 -8.11 12.14
CA VAL A 436 -9.95 -9.19 13.14
C VAL A 436 -9.94 -10.55 12.46
N THR A 437 -10.73 -10.73 11.38
CA THR A 437 -10.84 -12.00 10.66
C THR A 437 -9.54 -12.40 9.97
N ASN A 438 -8.86 -11.43 9.34
CA ASN A 438 -7.63 -11.70 8.57
C ASN A 438 -6.35 -11.46 9.37
N ASP A 439 -6.47 -11.22 10.68
CA ASP A 439 -5.34 -11.01 11.60
C ASP A 439 -4.30 -9.99 11.11
N VAL A 440 -4.78 -8.85 10.57
CA VAL A 440 -3.98 -7.80 9.94
C VAL A 440 -3.28 -6.91 10.97
N TYR A 441 -2.08 -6.41 10.66
CA TYR A 441 -1.47 -5.29 11.35
C TYR A 441 -2.13 -3.98 10.91
N ALA A 442 -2.64 -3.21 11.86
CA ALA A 442 -3.37 -2.00 11.56
C ALA A 442 -3.05 -0.86 12.53
N ILE A 443 -2.87 0.33 11.96
CA ILE A 443 -2.70 1.58 12.72
C ILE A 443 -3.76 2.55 12.21
N ALA A 444 -4.62 3.00 13.11
CA ALA A 444 -5.67 3.97 12.80
C ALA A 444 -5.48 5.24 13.61
N THR A 445 -6.08 6.34 13.16
CA THR A 445 -6.05 7.62 13.85
C THR A 445 -7.45 8.19 13.99
N ALA A 446 -7.71 8.91 15.08
CA ALA A 446 -8.99 9.58 15.30
C ALA A 446 -8.85 10.80 16.24
N ARG A 447 -9.83 11.71 16.17
CA ARG A 447 -10.09 12.67 17.25
C ARG A 447 -11.12 12.11 18.20
N PRO A 448 -11.01 12.40 19.52
CA PRO A 448 -11.88 11.80 20.52
C PRO A 448 -13.38 12.01 20.23
N ALA A 449 -13.78 13.25 19.93
CA ALA A 449 -15.18 13.63 19.78
C ALA A 449 -15.88 12.98 18.57
N GLY A 450 -15.21 12.89 17.42
CA GLY A 450 -15.78 12.29 16.22
C GLY A 450 -15.87 10.76 16.31
N TYR A 451 -14.82 10.13 16.83
CA TYR A 451 -14.77 8.67 17.00
C TYR A 451 -15.89 8.14 17.88
N LYS A 452 -16.17 8.79 19.02
CA LYS A 452 -17.24 8.38 19.96
C LYS A 452 -18.64 8.32 19.34
N ARG A 453 -18.92 9.12 18.31
CA ARG A 453 -20.25 9.19 17.68
C ARG A 453 -20.55 7.97 16.80
N ILE A 454 -19.53 7.36 16.20
CA ILE A 454 -19.71 6.25 15.27
C ILE A 454 -19.62 4.86 15.89
N GLY A 455 -19.25 4.77 17.15
CA GLY A 455 -19.08 3.52 17.90
C GLY A 455 -17.61 3.27 18.25
N THR A 456 -17.33 2.08 18.78
CA THR A 456 -16.00 1.67 19.20
C THR A 456 -15.56 0.45 18.42
N LEU A 457 -14.27 0.36 18.14
CA LEU A 457 -13.63 -0.84 17.64
C LEU A 457 -13.66 -1.95 18.70
N SER A 458 -13.50 -3.19 18.29
CA SER A 458 -13.47 -4.33 19.20
C SER A 458 -12.32 -4.26 20.22
N SER A 459 -12.41 -5.03 21.29
CA SER A 459 -11.36 -5.14 22.33
C SER A 459 -10.01 -5.69 21.82
N LYS A 460 -9.93 -6.03 20.54
CA LYS A 460 -8.69 -6.44 19.88
C LYS A 460 -7.77 -5.26 19.54
N TRP A 461 -8.28 -4.04 19.60
CA TRP A 461 -7.52 -2.82 19.40
C TRP A 461 -7.01 -2.26 20.72
N GLN A 462 -5.78 -1.77 20.67
CA GLN A 462 -5.23 -0.93 21.73
C GLN A 462 -5.46 0.53 21.36
N VAL A 463 -6.01 1.29 22.30
CA VAL A 463 -6.45 2.68 22.07
C VAL A 463 -5.75 3.56 23.07
N GLU A 464 -4.90 4.47 22.59
CA GLU A 464 -4.16 5.37 23.46
C GLU A 464 -4.07 6.78 22.89
N GLY A 465 -3.83 7.74 23.79
CA GLY A 465 -3.70 9.14 23.47
C GLY A 465 -2.27 9.55 23.12
N ILE A 466 -2.14 10.41 22.13
CA ILE A 466 -0.86 11.07 21.85
C ILE A 466 -0.63 12.12 22.93
N ALA A 467 0.49 12.01 23.66
CA ALA A 467 0.89 12.97 24.66
C ALA A 467 1.30 14.32 24.05
N GLY A 468 1.13 15.38 24.80
CA GLY A 468 1.70 16.68 24.43
C GLY A 468 3.23 16.63 24.38
N LEU A 469 3.84 17.43 23.50
CA LEU A 469 5.29 17.52 23.37
C LEU A 469 5.97 17.88 24.69
N SER A 470 6.95 17.12 25.09
CA SER A 470 7.87 17.48 26.17
C SER A 470 8.73 18.70 25.79
N ILE A 471 9.38 19.31 26.77
CA ILE A 471 10.28 20.45 26.53
C ILE A 471 11.41 20.06 25.56
N ASP A 472 11.96 18.85 25.68
CA ASP A 472 13.00 18.35 24.79
C ASP A 472 12.49 18.17 23.37
N GLN A 473 11.27 17.63 23.21
CA GLN A 473 10.61 17.47 21.91
C GLN A 473 10.24 18.83 21.28
N GLN A 474 9.82 19.81 22.10
CA GLN A 474 9.59 21.19 21.63
C GLN A 474 10.89 21.82 21.11
N ARG A 475 12.00 21.63 21.83
CA ARG A 475 13.33 22.06 21.41
C ARG A 475 13.74 21.41 20.10
N GLU A 476 13.64 20.10 20.01
CA GLU A 476 14.00 19.35 18.81
C GLU A 476 13.19 19.82 17.59
N LEU A 477 11.88 20.02 17.75
CA LEU A 477 11.01 20.50 16.68
C LEU A 477 11.40 21.91 16.23
N ALA A 478 11.69 22.82 17.16
CA ALA A 478 12.14 24.18 16.85
C ALA A 478 13.49 24.19 16.12
N GLU A 479 14.46 23.36 16.55
CA GLU A 479 15.76 23.21 15.89
C GLU A 479 15.62 22.67 14.45
N LYS A 480 14.85 21.60 14.26
CA LYS A 480 14.60 21.02 12.93
C LYS A 480 13.93 22.02 12.00
N TYR A 481 13.03 22.83 12.55
CA TYR A 481 12.34 23.86 11.79
C TYR A 481 13.28 24.98 11.32
N LEU A 482 14.18 25.43 12.19
CA LEU A 482 15.21 26.44 11.82
C LEU A 482 16.21 25.89 10.80
N ARG A 483 16.72 24.68 11.00
CA ARG A 483 17.69 24.08 10.09
C ARG A 483 17.16 23.98 8.67
N THR A 484 15.97 23.41 8.51
CA THR A 484 15.35 23.29 7.17
C THR A 484 15.05 24.64 6.52
N GLY A 485 14.74 25.68 7.29
CA GLY A 485 14.54 27.03 6.76
C GLY A 485 15.83 27.75 6.31
N LEU A 486 16.99 27.37 6.84
CA LEU A 486 18.30 27.93 6.51
C LEU A 486 18.96 27.21 5.33
N ASP A 487 18.83 25.88 5.25
CA ASP A 487 19.33 25.08 4.13
C ASP A 487 18.70 25.54 2.81
N ASP A 488 17.44 25.96 2.83
CA ASP A 488 16.75 26.51 1.67
C ASP A 488 17.30 27.83 1.17
N LYS A 489 17.97 28.59 2.03
CA LYS A 489 18.61 29.86 1.66
C LYS A 489 20.05 29.70 1.19
N GLY A 490 20.63 28.48 1.30
CA GLY A 490 22.06 28.24 1.10
C GLY A 490 22.92 28.91 2.17
N GLU A 491 22.30 29.32 3.29
CA GLU A 491 23.01 29.91 4.45
C GLU A 491 23.32 28.78 5.43
N SER A 492 24.56 28.36 5.51
CA SER A 492 25.04 27.46 6.56
C SER A 492 25.11 28.23 7.88
N ALA A 493 23.99 28.21 8.63
CA ALA A 493 24.04 28.80 9.98
C ALA A 493 24.86 27.91 10.90
N GLN A 494 25.79 28.53 11.64
CA GLN A 494 26.57 27.82 12.65
C GLN A 494 25.64 27.35 13.78
N ALA A 495 25.80 26.11 14.22
CA ALA A 495 25.00 25.49 15.30
C ALA A 495 24.79 26.38 16.55
N PRO A 496 25.77 27.20 17.02
CA PRO A 496 25.58 28.11 18.14
C PRO A 496 24.47 29.14 17.93
N THR A 497 24.31 29.64 16.69
CA THR A 497 23.27 30.64 16.37
C THR A 497 21.87 30.05 16.41
N ILE A 498 21.73 28.82 15.96
CA ILE A 498 20.44 28.09 15.99
C ILE A 498 20.03 27.84 17.44
N ASN A 499 20.93 27.33 18.27
CA ASN A 499 20.66 27.05 19.68
C ASN A 499 20.22 28.31 20.43
N LEU A 500 20.91 29.45 20.19
CA LEU A 500 20.53 30.71 20.82
C LEU A 500 19.12 31.19 20.41
N GLN A 501 18.75 31.02 19.15
CA GLN A 501 17.40 31.38 18.69
C GLN A 501 16.33 30.47 19.30
N VAL A 502 16.60 29.18 19.41
CA VAL A 502 15.68 28.21 20.05
C VAL A 502 15.56 28.52 21.55
N ASP A 503 16.65 28.77 22.27
CA ASP A 503 16.63 29.12 23.69
C ASP A 503 15.84 30.40 23.95
N ASN A 504 16.03 31.43 23.13
CA ASN A 504 15.26 32.66 23.21
C ASN A 504 13.77 32.42 22.99
N PHE A 505 13.39 31.59 22.00
CA PHE A 505 12.01 31.24 21.69
C PHE A 505 11.35 30.48 22.84
N LEU A 506 11.99 29.43 23.37
CA LEU A 506 11.47 28.64 24.47
C LEU A 506 11.34 29.49 25.75
N SER A 507 12.30 30.36 26.03
CA SER A 507 12.23 31.31 27.15
C SER A 507 11.08 32.30 27.02
N GLN A 508 10.66 32.70 25.82
CA GLN A 508 9.46 33.50 25.60
C GLN A 508 8.19 32.72 25.91
N ILE A 509 8.11 31.43 25.49
CA ILE A 509 6.98 30.55 25.78
C ILE A 509 6.83 30.36 27.30
N GLU A 510 7.91 30.09 28.02
CA GLU A 510 7.88 29.90 29.47
C GLU A 510 7.37 31.15 30.20
N ARG A 511 7.78 32.35 29.76
CA ARG A 511 7.34 33.63 30.35
C ARG A 511 5.88 33.95 30.05
N ALA A 512 5.36 33.43 28.95
CA ALA A 512 4.01 33.69 28.48
C ALA A 512 2.99 32.65 29.02
N GLY A 513 2.92 32.42 30.31
CA GLY A 513 2.22 31.37 31.06
C GLY A 513 0.93 30.79 30.45
N ASN A 514 0.08 31.64 29.85
CA ASN A 514 -1.17 31.21 29.20
C ASN A 514 -0.97 30.58 27.80
N ILE A 515 0.21 30.72 27.19
CA ILE A 515 0.53 30.23 25.85
C ILE A 515 1.31 28.91 25.91
N ASN A 516 1.93 28.62 27.04
CA ASN A 516 2.76 27.44 27.24
C ASN A 516 2.00 26.13 26.91
N THR A 517 0.74 26.02 27.28
CA THR A 517 -0.10 24.85 26.95
C THR A 517 -0.30 24.64 25.46
N LEU A 518 -0.20 25.69 24.65
CA LEU A 518 -0.33 25.60 23.20
C LEU A 518 0.94 25.01 22.55
N ALA A 519 2.09 25.24 23.17
CA ALA A 519 3.38 24.75 22.69
C ALA A 519 3.52 23.22 22.79
N THR A 520 2.65 22.55 23.54
CA THR A 520 2.62 21.08 23.61
C THR A 520 2.07 20.41 22.36
N THR A 521 1.40 21.18 21.49
CA THR A 521 0.83 20.66 20.22
C THR A 521 1.77 21.00 19.07
N PRO A 522 2.23 20.02 18.27
CA PRO A 522 3.19 20.25 17.17
C PRO A 522 2.79 21.38 16.21
N LEU A 523 1.53 21.39 15.75
CA LEU A 523 1.04 22.42 14.83
C LEU A 523 1.07 23.82 15.45
N LEU A 524 0.63 23.93 16.72
CA LEU A 524 0.60 25.22 17.42
C LEU A 524 2.00 25.69 17.74
N LEU A 525 2.94 24.83 18.13
CA LEU A 525 4.34 25.17 18.32
C LEU A 525 4.98 25.71 17.04
N GLN A 526 4.74 25.08 15.89
CA GLN A 526 5.21 25.59 14.60
C GLN A 526 4.63 26.97 14.29
N SER A 527 3.37 27.18 14.59
CA SER A 527 2.70 28.47 14.37
C SER A 527 3.24 29.57 15.31
N LEU A 528 3.46 29.25 16.58
CA LEU A 528 4.13 30.12 17.55
C LEU A 528 5.51 30.52 17.05
N PHE A 529 6.25 29.55 16.56
CA PHE A 529 7.58 29.79 16.02
C PHE A 529 7.54 30.72 14.79
N ALA A 530 6.60 30.50 13.87
CA ALA A 530 6.39 31.37 12.70
C ALA A 530 6.06 32.83 13.10
N VAL A 531 5.23 33.00 14.13
CA VAL A 531 4.89 34.32 14.70
C VAL A 531 6.13 34.97 15.34
N SER A 532 6.90 34.21 16.13
CA SER A 532 8.12 34.70 16.77
C SER A 532 9.18 35.20 15.78
N ILE A 533 9.38 34.47 14.68
CA ILE A 533 10.31 34.91 13.63
C ILE A 533 9.87 36.20 12.97
N LYS A 534 8.55 36.40 12.75
CA LYS A 534 8.03 37.57 12.09
C LYS A 534 8.07 38.82 12.99
N ASN A 535 7.73 38.67 14.26
CA ASN A 535 7.48 39.79 15.17
C ASN A 535 8.56 39.96 16.25
N ALA A 536 9.57 39.09 16.30
CA ALA A 536 10.64 39.04 17.30
C ALA A 536 10.18 38.79 18.75
N ILE A 537 8.91 39.02 19.08
CA ILE A 537 8.34 38.82 20.41
C ILE A 537 6.98 38.14 20.23
N LEU A 538 6.69 37.14 21.09
CA LEU A 538 5.40 36.47 21.14
C LEU A 538 4.35 37.38 21.79
N PRO A 539 3.09 37.34 21.30
CA PRO A 539 1.98 38.07 21.94
C PRO A 539 1.72 37.56 23.36
N SER A 540 1.19 38.43 24.20
CA SER A 540 0.96 38.14 25.62
C SER A 540 -0.36 37.38 25.87
N THR A 541 -1.28 37.39 24.92
CA THR A 541 -2.59 36.76 25.04
C THR A 541 -2.83 35.73 23.96
N LYS A 542 -3.65 34.70 24.28
CA LYS A 542 -4.12 33.69 23.31
C LYS A 542 -4.85 34.33 22.14
N PHE A 543 -5.65 35.39 22.41
CA PHE A 543 -6.42 36.08 21.38
C PHE A 543 -5.50 36.73 20.34
N GLU A 544 -4.53 37.53 20.77
CA GLU A 544 -3.57 38.17 19.86
C GLU A 544 -2.75 37.13 19.08
N LEU A 545 -2.41 36.01 19.71
CA LEU A 545 -1.73 34.90 19.04
C LEU A 545 -2.58 34.32 17.93
N PHE A 546 -3.83 33.96 18.21
CA PHE A 546 -4.72 33.41 17.20
C PHE A 546 -5.03 34.40 16.08
N GLU A 547 -5.18 35.69 16.38
CA GLU A 547 -5.33 36.74 15.38
C GLU A 547 -4.14 36.81 14.44
N GLN A 548 -2.92 36.75 14.98
CA GLN A 548 -1.68 36.73 14.18
C GLN A 548 -1.54 35.42 13.37
N MET A 549 -1.87 34.27 13.95
CA MET A 549 -1.87 33.00 13.25
C MET A 549 -2.89 32.99 12.08
N ILE A 550 -4.10 33.49 12.31
CA ILE A 550 -5.12 33.61 11.28
C ILE A 550 -4.65 34.55 10.17
N SER A 551 -4.06 35.70 10.53
CA SER A 551 -3.48 36.64 9.56
C SER A 551 -2.36 36.00 8.73
N LEU A 552 -1.49 35.19 9.33
CA LEU A 552 -0.46 34.42 8.63
C LEU A 552 -1.09 33.39 7.66
N LEU A 553 -2.07 32.64 8.14
CA LEU A 553 -2.73 31.61 7.35
C LEU A 553 -3.53 32.18 6.18
N LEU A 554 -4.19 33.32 6.35
CA LEU A 554 -5.02 33.94 5.32
C LEU A 554 -4.21 34.80 4.35
N GLY A 555 -3.25 35.57 4.84
CA GLY A 555 -2.48 36.51 4.04
C GLY A 555 -1.24 35.90 3.39
N GLU A 556 -0.40 35.25 4.16
CA GLU A 556 0.90 34.75 3.70
C GLU A 556 0.82 33.34 3.10
N HIS A 557 0.04 32.45 3.71
CA HIS A 557 -0.07 31.06 3.30
C HIS A 557 -0.55 30.84 1.86
N PRO A 558 -1.63 31.52 1.38
CA PRO A 558 -2.05 31.38 -0.02
C PRO A 558 -1.03 31.95 -1.00
N LYS A 559 -0.37 33.07 -0.64
CA LYS A 559 0.67 33.67 -1.47
C LYS A 559 1.87 32.75 -1.63
N ARG A 560 2.31 32.10 -0.55
CA ARG A 560 3.40 31.14 -0.54
C ARG A 560 3.09 29.88 -1.32
N ARG A 561 1.87 29.33 -1.17
CA ARG A 561 1.41 28.20 -1.98
C ARG A 561 1.33 28.54 -3.47
N ALA A 562 0.86 29.73 -3.83
CA ALA A 562 0.81 30.16 -5.21
C ALA A 562 2.21 30.35 -5.82
N THR A 563 3.15 30.90 -5.05
CA THR A 563 4.55 31.05 -5.48
C THR A 563 5.22 29.69 -5.63
N ALA A 564 4.91 28.76 -4.74
CA ALA A 564 5.41 27.39 -4.79
C ALA A 564 4.82 26.58 -5.96
N ALA A 565 3.57 26.83 -6.35
CA ALA A 565 2.89 26.11 -7.42
C ALA A 565 3.14 26.66 -8.82
N SER A 566 3.70 27.89 -8.97
CA SER A 566 3.73 28.54 -10.27
C SER A 566 5.11 28.77 -10.86
N GLU A 567 5.49 27.86 -11.77
CA GLU A 567 6.06 28.33 -13.04
C GLU A 567 5.00 28.46 -14.16
N THR A 568 3.72 28.12 -13.94
CA THR A 568 2.73 27.95 -15.03
C THR A 568 1.30 28.47 -14.81
N ALA A 569 0.97 29.18 -13.73
CA ALA A 569 -0.41 29.64 -13.48
C ALA A 569 -0.59 31.16 -13.67
N PRO A 570 -1.75 31.64 -14.24
CA PRO A 570 -2.00 33.06 -14.45
C PRO A 570 -2.17 33.80 -13.13
N ARG A 571 -1.50 34.95 -13.03
CA ARG A 571 -1.24 35.69 -11.78
C ARG A 571 -2.39 36.56 -11.22
N GLU A 572 -3.54 36.65 -11.81
CA GLU A 572 -4.45 37.79 -11.52
C GLU A 572 -5.81 37.52 -10.87
N SER A 573 -6.20 36.27 -10.56
CA SER A 573 -7.60 36.05 -10.11
C SER A 573 -7.81 35.36 -8.76
N VAL A 574 -6.77 35.12 -7.95
CA VAL A 574 -6.90 34.24 -6.75
C VAL A 574 -6.91 35.01 -5.42
N PHE A 575 -6.60 36.30 -5.40
CA PHE A 575 -6.46 37.07 -4.15
C PHE A 575 -7.63 38.01 -3.91
N ALA A 576 -8.73 37.49 -3.30
CA ALA A 576 -9.64 38.36 -2.57
C ALA A 576 -8.87 39.05 -1.43
N GLU A 577 -9.19 40.32 -1.15
CA GLU A 577 -8.59 41.08 -0.06
C GLU A 577 -8.66 40.28 1.26
N ASP A 578 -7.61 40.32 2.07
CA ASP A 578 -7.51 39.58 3.33
C ASP A 578 -8.68 39.91 4.28
N SER A 579 -9.22 41.14 4.20
CA SER A 579 -10.43 41.58 4.90
C SER A 579 -11.68 40.79 4.51
N LEU A 580 -11.85 40.47 3.22
CA LEU A 580 -13.00 39.70 2.72
C LEU A 580 -12.94 38.24 3.19
N ARG A 581 -11.74 37.68 3.25
CA ARG A 581 -11.53 36.29 3.76
C ARG A 581 -11.83 36.19 5.24
N LEU A 582 -11.40 37.16 6.05
CA LEU A 582 -11.73 37.25 7.47
C LEU A 582 -13.24 37.42 7.67
N GLU A 583 -13.92 38.23 6.86
CA GLU A 583 -15.37 38.40 6.92
C GLU A 583 -16.13 37.12 6.57
N VAL A 584 -15.70 36.40 5.54
CA VAL A 584 -16.30 35.12 5.17
C VAL A 584 -16.10 34.07 6.28
N LEU A 585 -14.91 33.97 6.88
CA LEU A 585 -14.64 33.04 7.96
C LEU A 585 -15.44 33.40 9.23
N SER A 586 -15.56 34.68 9.58
CA SER A 586 -16.36 35.10 10.74
C SER A 586 -17.86 34.80 10.54
N ARG A 587 -18.38 34.98 9.31
CA ARG A 587 -19.76 34.59 8.97
C ARG A 587 -19.98 33.08 8.97
N LEU A 588 -19.00 32.29 8.53
CA LEU A 588 -19.06 30.82 8.60
C LEU A 588 -18.99 30.30 10.03
N ALA A 589 -18.12 30.87 10.86
CA ALA A 589 -18.02 30.54 12.28
C ALA A 589 -19.31 30.87 13.03
N TYR A 590 -19.96 32.00 12.72
CA TYR A 590 -21.24 32.40 13.30
C TYR A 590 -22.42 31.51 12.86
N LYS A 591 -22.38 30.93 11.66
CA LYS A 591 -23.41 29.98 11.19
C LYS A 591 -23.21 28.54 11.65
N GLY A 592 -22.02 28.22 12.14
CA GLY A 592 -21.66 26.88 12.65
C GLY A 592 -21.90 26.71 14.15
N GLN A 593 -22.30 27.78 14.85
CA GLN A 593 -22.81 27.75 16.21
C GLN A 593 -24.33 27.55 16.19
#